data_39184c2d1ba32550859ece2a4b52ca6f
#
_entry.id   39184c2d1ba32550859ece2a4b52ca6f
#
_cell.length_a   1.000
_cell.length_b   1.000
_cell.length_c   1.000
_cell.angle_alpha   90.00
_cell.angle_beta   90.00
_cell.angle_gamma   90.00
#
_symmetry.space_group_name_H-M   'P 1'
#
loop_
_entity.id
_entity.type
_entity.pdbx_description
1 polymer ?
#
loop_
_entity_poly.entity_id
_entity_poly.type
_entity_poly.pdbx_seq_one_letter_code
_entity_poly.pdbx_strand_id
1 'polypeptide(L)'
;YALAGNMNINLASEPIGHDRKGEPVFLKDIWPSAQEIARAVDQVSTEMFRKEYAEVFEGTAEWKEINVTRSDTYGWQEDSTYIRLSPFFDEMQATPAPVEDIHGARILAMLGDSVTTDHISPAGSIKPDSPAGRYLQGRGVERKDFNSYGSRRGNHEVMMRGTFANIRIRNEMVPGVEGGMTRHLPDSDVVSIYDAAMRYKQEQTPLAVIAGKEYGSGSSRDWAAKGPRLLGIRVVIAESFERIHRSNLIGMGILPLEFPQGVTRKTLELTG
;
A
#
# COMPACT_ATOMS: atom_id res chain seq x y z
N TYR A 1 1.56 7.56 29.72
CA TYR A 1 2.96 7.64 29.29
C TYR A 1 3.32 9.04 28.79
N ALA A 2 2.48 9.70 28.01
CA ALA A 2 2.74 11.06 27.54
C ALA A 2 2.92 12.07 28.68
N LEU A 3 2.10 11.98 29.73
CA LEU A 3 2.22 12.84 30.92
C LEU A 3 3.49 12.54 31.73
N ALA A 4 3.88 11.27 31.83
CA ALA A 4 5.10 10.85 32.54
C ALA A 4 6.38 11.17 31.74
N GLY A 5 6.30 11.40 30.42
CA GLY A 5 7.44 11.59 29.53
C GLY A 5 8.38 10.39 29.41
N ASN A 6 7.94 9.21 29.85
CA ASN A 6 8.74 7.99 29.94
C ASN A 6 7.87 6.75 29.67
N MET A 7 8.36 5.84 28.83
CA MET A 7 7.70 4.56 28.53
C MET A 7 8.10 3.43 29.49
N ASN A 8 9.24 3.58 30.20
CA ASN A 8 9.78 2.60 31.15
C ASN A 8 9.34 2.88 32.59
N ILE A 9 8.06 3.24 32.77
CA ILE A 9 7.47 3.55 34.08
C ILE A 9 6.35 2.57 34.40
N ASN A 10 6.29 2.10 35.62
CA ASN A 10 5.16 1.35 36.12
C ASN A 10 4.07 2.30 36.66
N LEU A 11 3.07 2.59 35.80
CA LEU A 11 1.98 3.53 36.11
C LEU A 11 1.13 3.12 37.32
N ALA A 12 1.21 1.88 37.76
CA ALA A 12 0.47 1.42 38.97
C ALA A 12 1.18 1.74 40.29
N SER A 13 2.51 1.87 40.28
CA SER A 13 3.31 1.98 41.51
C SER A 13 4.30 3.15 41.52
N GLU A 14 4.62 3.72 40.36
CA GLU A 14 5.59 4.83 40.28
C GLU A 14 4.88 6.16 40.01
N PRO A 15 5.42 7.28 40.52
CA PRO A 15 4.84 8.60 40.30
C PRO A 15 5.07 9.04 38.82
N ILE A 16 4.04 9.62 38.22
CA ILE A 16 4.11 10.19 36.84
C ILE A 16 4.76 11.58 36.81
N GLY A 17 4.97 12.18 37.95
CA GLY A 17 5.57 13.49 38.13
C GLY A 17 5.47 13.99 39.57
N HIS A 18 5.73 15.27 39.81
CA HIS A 18 5.63 15.93 41.08
C HIS A 18 4.78 17.17 40.95
N ASP A 19 4.06 17.50 42.03
CA ASP A 19 3.29 18.73 42.10
C ASP A 19 4.17 19.97 42.34
N ARG A 20 3.57 21.15 42.48
CA ARG A 20 4.29 22.42 42.69
C ARG A 20 5.01 22.48 44.05
N LYS A 21 4.70 21.58 44.99
CA LYS A 21 5.33 21.47 46.30
C LYS A 21 6.42 20.40 46.33
N GLY A 22 6.59 19.68 45.24
CA GLY A 22 7.55 18.59 45.11
C GLY A 22 7.00 17.22 45.56
N GLU A 23 5.71 17.11 45.88
CA GLU A 23 5.08 15.86 46.28
C GLU A 23 4.85 14.96 45.01
N PRO A 24 5.02 13.63 45.17
CA PRO A 24 4.84 12.70 44.06
C PRO A 24 3.36 12.59 43.67
N VAL A 25 3.09 12.69 42.37
CA VAL A 25 1.75 12.52 41.77
C VAL A 25 1.70 11.19 41.03
N PHE A 26 0.74 10.35 41.37
CA PHE A 26 0.52 9.05 40.74
C PHE A 26 -0.62 9.12 39.70
N LEU A 27 -0.69 8.17 38.80
CA LEU A 27 -1.76 8.11 37.81
C LEU A 27 -3.15 8.07 38.47
N LYS A 28 -3.31 7.33 39.58
CA LYS A 28 -4.56 7.25 40.37
C LYS A 28 -5.06 8.59 40.89
N ASP A 29 -4.16 9.55 41.11
CA ASP A 29 -4.50 10.87 41.66
C ASP A 29 -5.14 11.79 40.64
N ILE A 30 -4.91 11.53 39.36
CA ILE A 30 -5.42 12.32 38.24
C ILE A 30 -6.40 11.55 37.36
N TRP A 31 -6.52 10.24 37.52
CA TRP A 31 -7.46 9.43 36.76
C TRP A 31 -8.88 9.65 37.24
N PRO A 32 -9.82 10.01 36.35
CA PRO A 32 -11.20 10.26 36.79
C PRO A 32 -11.85 8.98 37.30
N SER A 33 -12.63 9.11 38.36
CA SER A 33 -13.47 8.04 38.90
C SER A 33 -14.61 7.71 37.92
N ALA A 34 -15.15 6.50 38.01
CA ALA A 34 -16.32 6.09 37.24
C ALA A 34 -17.53 7.02 37.46
N GLN A 35 -17.67 7.59 38.64
CA GLN A 35 -18.74 8.54 38.97
C GLN A 35 -18.52 9.91 38.30
N GLU A 36 -17.29 10.37 38.22
CA GLU A 36 -16.96 11.62 37.47
C GLU A 36 -17.19 11.46 35.99
N ILE A 37 -16.79 10.32 35.41
CA ILE A 37 -17.07 9.98 34.02
C ILE A 37 -18.58 9.93 33.76
N ALA A 38 -19.34 9.22 34.61
CA ALA A 38 -20.79 9.15 34.47
C ALA A 38 -21.45 10.53 34.51
N ARG A 39 -21.08 11.38 35.49
CA ARG A 39 -21.57 12.76 35.55
C ARG A 39 -21.22 13.60 34.32
N ALA A 40 -20.06 13.42 33.75
CA ALA A 40 -19.68 14.12 32.52
C ALA A 40 -20.50 13.61 31.31
N VAL A 41 -20.72 12.29 31.25
CA VAL A 41 -21.56 11.69 30.18
C VAL A 41 -23.01 12.13 30.28
N ASP A 42 -23.55 12.24 31.49
CA ASP A 42 -24.94 12.72 31.75
C ASP A 42 -25.17 14.18 31.29
N GLN A 43 -24.10 14.97 31.14
CA GLN A 43 -24.20 16.34 30.62
C GLN A 43 -24.32 16.39 29.06
N VAL A 44 -24.04 15.26 28.41
CA VAL A 44 -24.15 15.21 26.95
C VAL A 44 -25.62 15.18 26.54
N SER A 45 -26.04 16.23 25.83
CA SER A 45 -27.43 16.43 25.42
C SER A 45 -27.61 16.30 23.91
N THR A 46 -28.86 16.03 23.49
CA THR A 46 -29.21 16.04 22.06
C THR A 46 -28.93 17.39 21.42
N GLU A 47 -28.98 18.46 22.18
CA GLU A 47 -28.74 19.81 21.68
C GLU A 47 -27.26 20.04 21.34
N MET A 48 -26.34 19.45 22.12
CA MET A 48 -24.90 19.44 21.80
C MET A 48 -24.66 18.73 20.44
N PHE A 49 -25.25 17.58 20.23
CA PHE A 49 -25.16 16.88 18.96
C PHE A 49 -25.73 17.73 17.80
N ARG A 50 -26.90 18.31 17.97
CA ARG A 50 -27.50 19.18 16.94
C ARG A 50 -26.62 20.36 16.59
N LYS A 51 -25.99 20.99 17.57
CA LYS A 51 -25.08 22.11 17.38
C LYS A 51 -23.83 21.68 16.60
N GLU A 52 -23.16 20.60 17.04
CA GLU A 52 -21.93 20.12 16.40
C GLU A 52 -22.17 19.59 14.99
N TYR A 53 -23.33 18.99 14.73
CA TYR A 53 -23.66 18.46 13.40
C TYR A 53 -24.32 19.49 12.46
N ALA A 54 -24.73 20.66 12.96
CA ALA A 54 -25.39 21.67 12.13
C ALA A 54 -24.49 22.18 10.97
N GLU A 55 -23.19 22.24 11.20
CA GLU A 55 -22.22 22.80 10.25
C GLU A 55 -21.40 21.71 9.52
N VAL A 56 -21.69 20.41 9.74
CA VAL A 56 -20.89 19.31 9.18
C VAL A 56 -20.78 19.35 7.66
N PHE A 57 -21.85 19.77 6.98
CA PHE A 57 -21.87 19.89 5.52
C PHE A 57 -21.38 21.24 5.01
N GLU A 58 -21.18 22.21 5.88
CA GLU A 58 -20.68 23.52 5.48
C GLU A 58 -19.16 23.62 5.50
N GLY A 59 -18.52 22.91 6.41
CA GLY A 59 -17.06 22.94 6.60
C GLY A 59 -16.54 24.26 7.18
N THR A 60 -15.22 24.37 7.28
CA THR A 60 -14.53 25.59 7.78
C THR A 60 -14.53 26.69 6.72
N ALA A 61 -14.14 27.91 7.12
CA ALA A 61 -13.98 29.03 6.19
C ALA A 61 -12.98 28.71 5.08
N GLU A 62 -11.84 28.11 5.41
CA GLU A 62 -10.80 27.70 4.47
C GLU A 62 -11.32 26.67 3.46
N TRP A 63 -12.20 25.74 3.92
CA TRP A 63 -12.84 24.78 3.03
C TRP A 63 -13.77 25.46 2.02
N LYS A 64 -14.52 26.47 2.44
CA LYS A 64 -15.45 27.25 1.60
C LYS A 64 -14.72 28.12 0.58
N GLU A 65 -13.49 28.54 0.87
CA GLU A 65 -12.65 29.36 -0.02
C GLU A 65 -12.03 28.55 -1.17
N ILE A 66 -12.06 27.20 -1.10
CA ILE A 66 -11.55 26.36 -2.18
C ILE A 66 -12.44 26.53 -3.42
N ASN A 67 -11.90 27.18 -4.44
CA ASN A 67 -12.57 27.33 -5.72
C ASN A 67 -12.58 25.98 -6.46
N VAL A 68 -13.76 25.39 -6.62
CA VAL A 68 -13.97 24.18 -7.40
C VAL A 68 -14.78 24.51 -8.64
N THR A 69 -14.27 24.14 -9.80
CA THR A 69 -15.07 24.17 -11.03
C THR A 69 -16.13 23.07 -10.92
N ARG A 70 -17.41 23.44 -10.91
CA ARG A 70 -18.52 22.46 -10.95
C ARG A 70 -18.56 21.83 -12.33
N SER A 71 -18.40 20.53 -12.39
CA SER A 71 -18.52 19.75 -13.61
C SER A 71 -19.02 18.34 -13.27
N ASP A 72 -19.64 17.66 -14.25
CA ASP A 72 -20.14 16.30 -14.07
C ASP A 72 -19.01 15.26 -14.01
N THR A 73 -17.81 15.64 -14.46
CA THR A 73 -16.63 14.78 -14.47
C THR A 73 -15.43 15.52 -13.84
N TYR A 74 -14.49 14.76 -13.31
CA TYR A 74 -13.25 15.33 -12.76
C TYR A 74 -12.38 15.95 -13.88
N GLY A 75 -11.91 17.16 -13.68
CA GLY A 75 -10.98 17.86 -14.58
C GLY A 75 -9.55 17.35 -14.41
N TRP A 76 -9.20 16.31 -15.16
CA TRP A 76 -7.86 15.71 -15.12
C TRP A 76 -6.79 16.69 -15.61
N GLN A 77 -5.68 16.75 -14.87
CA GLN A 77 -4.51 17.55 -15.21
C GLN A 77 -3.34 16.62 -15.53
N GLU A 78 -2.85 16.66 -16.77
CA GLU A 78 -1.81 15.75 -17.25
C GLU A 78 -0.45 15.98 -16.59
N ASP A 79 -0.17 17.20 -16.14
CA ASP A 79 1.05 17.59 -15.44
C ASP A 79 1.03 17.26 -13.95
N SER A 80 -0.12 16.94 -13.38
CA SER A 80 -0.24 16.60 -11.97
C SER A 80 0.65 15.41 -11.60
N THR A 81 1.42 15.58 -10.53
CA THR A 81 2.27 14.52 -9.97
C THR A 81 1.62 13.79 -8.78
N TYR A 82 0.39 14.20 -8.39
CA TYR A 82 -0.37 13.61 -7.28
C TYR A 82 -1.60 12.81 -7.74
N ILE A 83 -2.35 13.31 -8.71
CA ILE A 83 -3.59 12.69 -9.19
C ILE A 83 -3.50 12.57 -10.71
N ARG A 84 -3.60 11.35 -11.23
CA ARG A 84 -3.58 11.07 -12.66
C ARG A 84 -4.70 10.11 -13.05
N LEU A 85 -5.24 10.31 -14.24
CA LEU A 85 -6.15 9.34 -14.82
C LEU A 85 -5.44 8.00 -14.92
N SER A 86 -6.04 6.96 -14.34
CA SER A 86 -5.47 5.62 -14.38
C SER A 86 -5.91 4.87 -15.65
N PRO A 87 -5.07 3.97 -16.19
CA PRO A 87 -5.34 3.29 -17.46
C PRO A 87 -6.23 2.05 -17.32
N PHE A 88 -6.92 1.85 -16.20
CA PHE A 88 -7.70 0.64 -15.96
C PHE A 88 -8.92 0.51 -16.87
N PHE A 89 -9.41 1.63 -17.38
CA PHE A 89 -10.59 1.69 -18.27
C PHE A 89 -10.23 2.06 -19.70
N ASP A 90 -8.93 2.21 -19.99
CA ASP A 90 -8.50 2.45 -21.36
C ASP A 90 -8.85 1.24 -22.22
N GLU A 91 -9.38 1.48 -23.41
CA GLU A 91 -9.80 0.44 -24.37
C GLU A 91 -10.91 -0.51 -23.85
N MET A 92 -11.59 -0.17 -22.75
CA MET A 92 -12.68 -0.98 -22.21
C MET A 92 -13.82 -1.10 -23.22
N GLN A 93 -14.16 -2.33 -23.59
CA GLN A 93 -15.26 -2.62 -24.50
C GLN A 93 -16.57 -2.79 -23.73
N ALA A 94 -17.71 -2.49 -24.38
CA ALA A 94 -19.03 -2.70 -23.80
C ALA A 94 -19.33 -4.18 -23.52
N THR A 95 -18.72 -5.08 -24.29
CA THR A 95 -18.83 -6.53 -24.09
C THR A 95 -17.47 -7.07 -23.66
N PRO A 96 -17.39 -7.86 -22.56
CA PRO A 96 -16.15 -8.47 -22.16
C PRO A 96 -15.56 -9.36 -23.27
N ALA A 97 -14.24 -9.29 -23.44
CA ALA A 97 -13.55 -10.22 -24.32
C ALA A 97 -13.68 -11.68 -23.82
N PRO A 98 -13.62 -12.67 -24.72
CA PRO A 98 -13.57 -14.07 -24.30
C PRO A 98 -12.35 -14.35 -23.44
N VAL A 99 -12.44 -15.39 -22.61
CA VAL A 99 -11.32 -15.86 -21.83
C VAL A 99 -10.31 -16.53 -22.76
N GLU A 100 -9.06 -16.13 -22.65
CA GLU A 100 -7.94 -16.68 -23.44
C GLU A 100 -6.90 -17.30 -22.50
N ASP A 101 -6.20 -18.33 -23.02
CA ASP A 101 -5.09 -18.94 -22.31
C ASP A 101 -3.89 -17.98 -22.19
N ILE A 102 -3.12 -18.12 -21.11
CA ILE A 102 -1.91 -17.35 -20.90
C ILE A 102 -0.72 -18.17 -21.41
N HIS A 103 -0.11 -17.74 -22.48
CA HIS A 103 1.03 -18.42 -23.10
C HIS A 103 2.33 -17.62 -22.91
N GLY A 104 3.46 -18.32 -22.74
CA GLY A 104 4.79 -17.71 -22.73
C GLY A 104 5.08 -16.77 -21.56
N ALA A 105 4.31 -16.88 -20.47
CA ALA A 105 4.54 -16.02 -19.29
C ALA A 105 5.92 -16.26 -18.68
N ARG A 106 6.57 -15.16 -18.26
CA ARG A 106 7.83 -15.18 -17.52
C ARG A 106 7.61 -14.90 -16.04
N ILE A 107 8.41 -15.54 -15.20
CA ILE A 107 8.39 -15.28 -13.76
C ILE A 107 9.08 -13.94 -13.49
N LEU A 108 8.35 -12.97 -12.93
CA LEU A 108 8.89 -11.68 -12.52
C LEU A 108 9.46 -11.72 -11.12
N ALA A 109 8.83 -12.49 -10.22
CA ALA A 109 9.29 -12.65 -8.85
C ALA A 109 8.92 -14.03 -8.31
N MET A 110 9.85 -14.62 -7.56
CA MET A 110 9.68 -15.85 -6.82
C MET A 110 9.86 -15.56 -5.34
N LEU A 111 8.77 -15.63 -4.59
CA LEU A 111 8.68 -15.13 -3.22
C LEU A 111 8.42 -16.27 -2.23
N GLY A 112 8.84 -16.08 -0.99
CA GLY A 112 8.60 -17.00 0.10
C GLY A 112 7.20 -16.92 0.71
N ASP A 113 7.07 -17.45 1.93
CA ASP A 113 5.84 -17.43 2.72
C ASP A 113 5.58 -16.05 3.32
N SER A 114 4.31 -15.79 3.68
CA SER A 114 3.86 -14.62 4.43
C SER A 114 4.27 -13.26 3.81
N VAL A 115 4.26 -13.19 2.49
CA VAL A 115 4.45 -11.92 1.77
C VAL A 115 3.19 -11.09 1.92
N THR A 116 3.28 -10.02 2.70
CA THR A 116 2.14 -9.17 3.03
C THR A 116 1.81 -8.17 1.93
N THR A 117 0.61 -7.60 1.99
CA THR A 117 0.20 -6.49 1.12
C THR A 117 1.11 -5.26 1.26
N ASP A 118 1.78 -5.07 2.42
CA ASP A 118 2.76 -3.99 2.64
C ASP A 118 4.10 -4.27 1.95
N HIS A 119 4.41 -5.52 1.66
CA HIS A 119 5.55 -5.86 0.82
C HIS A 119 5.28 -5.59 -0.67
N ILE A 120 4.05 -5.80 -1.11
CA ILE A 120 3.63 -5.69 -2.52
C ILE A 120 3.29 -4.23 -2.87
N SER A 121 2.39 -3.62 -2.11
CA SER A 121 1.97 -2.23 -2.28
C SER A 121 3.01 -1.29 -1.68
N PRO A 122 3.45 -0.25 -2.41
CA PRO A 122 4.45 0.67 -1.87
C PRO A 122 3.89 1.50 -0.71
N ALA A 123 4.76 1.74 0.27
CA ALA A 123 4.48 2.58 1.44
C ALA A 123 5.74 3.35 1.85
N GLY A 124 5.55 4.37 2.69
CA GLY A 124 6.65 5.18 3.22
C GLY A 124 7.26 6.15 2.21
N SER A 125 8.49 6.57 2.48
CA SER A 125 9.21 7.58 1.70
C SER A 125 9.68 7.06 0.35
N ILE A 126 9.71 7.94 -0.64
CA ILE A 126 10.20 7.65 -1.99
C ILE A 126 11.70 7.95 -2.04
N LYS A 127 12.52 6.94 -2.36
CA LYS A 127 13.97 7.12 -2.51
C LYS A 127 14.29 7.81 -3.83
N PRO A 128 15.25 8.76 -3.87
CA PRO A 128 15.60 9.51 -5.09
C PRO A 128 16.09 8.64 -6.25
N ASP A 129 16.83 7.60 -5.95
CA ASP A 129 17.42 6.65 -6.89
C ASP A 129 16.47 5.52 -7.32
N SER A 130 15.28 5.45 -6.69
CA SER A 130 14.25 4.48 -7.06
C SER A 130 13.58 4.83 -8.39
N PRO A 131 12.92 3.86 -9.07
CA PRO A 131 12.12 4.15 -10.26
C PRO A 131 11.09 5.27 -10.06
N ALA A 132 10.44 5.33 -8.89
CA ALA A 132 9.49 6.39 -8.55
C ALA A 132 10.18 7.75 -8.34
N GLY A 133 11.37 7.76 -7.69
CA GLY A 133 12.15 8.98 -7.51
C GLY A 133 12.63 9.55 -8.84
N ARG A 134 13.18 8.71 -9.73
CA ARG A 134 13.58 9.12 -11.09
C ARG A 134 12.40 9.69 -11.89
N TYR A 135 11.22 9.07 -11.78
CA TYR A 135 10.01 9.58 -12.41
C TYR A 135 9.63 10.98 -11.92
N LEU A 136 9.66 11.21 -10.60
CA LEU A 136 9.33 12.51 -10.02
C LEU A 136 10.35 13.58 -10.41
N GLN A 137 11.64 13.26 -10.38
CA GLN A 137 12.70 14.17 -10.84
C GLN A 137 12.53 14.54 -12.31
N GLY A 138 12.21 13.57 -13.16
CA GLY A 138 11.92 13.80 -14.59
C GLY A 138 10.67 14.66 -14.82
N ARG A 139 9.81 14.82 -13.80
CA ARG A 139 8.66 15.74 -13.79
C ARG A 139 8.97 17.08 -13.09
N GLY A 140 10.24 17.34 -12.75
CA GLY A 140 10.66 18.59 -12.12
C GLY A 140 10.35 18.69 -10.61
N VAL A 141 9.97 17.57 -9.96
CA VAL A 141 9.72 17.56 -8.51
C VAL A 141 11.05 17.46 -7.78
N GLU A 142 11.33 18.40 -6.89
CA GLU A 142 12.54 18.37 -6.07
C GLU A 142 12.45 17.28 -4.98
N ARG A 143 13.59 16.77 -4.53
CA ARG A 143 13.65 15.71 -3.51
C ARG A 143 12.89 16.04 -2.23
N LYS A 144 12.95 17.30 -1.77
CA LYS A 144 12.26 17.76 -0.56
C LYS A 144 10.73 17.65 -0.68
N ASP A 145 10.21 17.69 -1.93
CA ASP A 145 8.78 17.68 -2.28
C ASP A 145 8.29 16.30 -2.73
N PHE A 146 9.12 15.26 -2.66
CA PHE A 146 8.72 13.90 -3.04
C PHE A 146 7.57 13.37 -2.22
N ASN A 147 7.53 13.74 -0.93
CA ASN A 147 6.54 13.25 0.00
C ASN A 147 6.59 11.70 0.10
N SER A 148 5.47 11.04 0.28
CA SER A 148 5.40 9.57 0.45
C SER A 148 4.57 8.92 -0.65
N TYR A 149 4.70 7.61 -0.82
CA TYR A 149 3.82 6.83 -1.69
C TYR A 149 2.34 6.99 -1.30
N GLY A 150 2.05 7.04 0.01
CA GLY A 150 0.68 7.24 0.50
C GLY A 150 0.07 8.56 0.04
N SER A 151 0.83 9.65 0.05
CA SER A 151 0.38 10.96 -0.42
C SER A 151 0.15 11.00 -1.94
N ARG A 152 0.83 10.14 -2.69
CA ARG A 152 0.77 10.06 -4.16
C ARG A 152 -0.01 8.87 -4.68
N ARG A 153 -0.78 8.20 -3.83
CA ARG A 153 -1.55 6.99 -4.22
C ARG A 153 -2.59 7.23 -5.32
N GLY A 154 -2.97 8.48 -5.59
CA GLY A 154 -3.78 8.88 -6.73
C GLY A 154 -3.01 8.96 -8.05
N ASN A 155 -1.69 8.76 -8.04
CA ASN A 155 -0.83 8.72 -9.21
C ASN A 155 -0.34 7.29 -9.45
N HIS A 156 -0.97 6.59 -10.39
CA HIS A 156 -0.63 5.21 -10.74
C HIS A 156 0.81 5.05 -11.22
N GLU A 157 1.38 6.06 -11.87
CA GLU A 157 2.76 6.06 -12.35
C GLU A 157 3.78 5.99 -11.20
N VAL A 158 3.49 6.67 -10.08
CA VAL A 158 4.32 6.59 -8.88
C VAL A 158 4.12 5.22 -8.20
N MET A 159 2.86 4.79 -8.06
CA MET A 159 2.54 3.57 -7.33
C MET A 159 3.06 2.31 -8.01
N MET A 160 2.92 2.19 -9.34
CA MET A 160 3.45 1.01 -10.05
C MET A 160 4.98 0.90 -9.95
N ARG A 161 5.69 2.05 -9.90
CA ARG A 161 7.15 2.10 -9.75
C ARG A 161 7.64 1.69 -8.37
N GLY A 162 6.77 1.70 -7.37
CA GLY A 162 7.04 1.23 -6.02
C GLY A 162 6.50 -0.17 -5.71
N THR A 163 5.79 -0.78 -6.65
CA THR A 163 5.26 -2.14 -6.47
C THR A 163 6.39 -3.14 -6.31
N PHE A 164 6.32 -3.97 -5.28
CA PHE A 164 7.38 -4.88 -4.82
C PHE A 164 8.70 -4.20 -4.44
N ALA A 165 8.74 -2.89 -4.23
CA ALA A 165 9.97 -2.17 -3.88
C ALA A 165 10.28 -2.14 -2.37
N ASN A 166 9.53 -2.89 -1.54
CA ASN A 166 9.79 -2.97 -0.11
C ASN A 166 11.18 -3.56 0.14
N ILE A 167 11.95 -2.91 1.02
CA ILE A 167 13.33 -3.30 1.35
C ILE A 167 13.46 -4.69 1.98
N ARG A 168 12.37 -5.26 2.51
CA ARG A 168 12.34 -6.59 3.15
C ARG A 168 11.98 -7.70 2.18
N ILE A 169 11.61 -7.38 0.94
CA ILE A 169 11.33 -8.41 -0.06
C ILE A 169 12.61 -9.19 -0.36
N ARG A 170 12.46 -10.50 -0.44
CA ARG A 170 13.50 -11.42 -0.87
C ARG A 170 12.97 -12.18 -2.08
N ASN A 171 13.52 -11.87 -3.23
CA ASN A 171 13.19 -12.55 -4.48
C ASN A 171 14.20 -13.67 -4.72
N GLU A 172 13.73 -14.92 -4.71
CA GLU A 172 14.60 -16.10 -4.88
C GLU A 172 15.26 -16.16 -6.27
N MET A 173 14.79 -15.39 -7.25
CA MET A 173 15.48 -15.24 -8.55
C MET A 173 16.82 -14.50 -8.46
N VAL A 174 17.04 -13.75 -7.36
CA VAL A 174 18.28 -13.00 -7.08
C VAL A 174 18.75 -13.29 -5.65
N PRO A 175 19.25 -14.50 -5.35
CA PRO A 175 19.64 -14.91 -4.01
C PRO A 175 20.66 -13.95 -3.41
N GLY A 176 20.48 -13.60 -2.12
CA GLY A 176 21.36 -12.69 -1.40
C GLY A 176 21.12 -11.22 -1.64
N VAL A 177 20.19 -10.86 -2.52
CA VAL A 177 19.77 -9.47 -2.75
C VAL A 177 18.44 -9.21 -2.04
N GLU A 178 18.37 -8.15 -1.22
CA GLU A 178 17.15 -7.69 -0.57
C GLU A 178 16.55 -6.50 -1.33
N GLY A 179 15.23 -6.33 -1.20
CA GLY A 179 14.52 -5.25 -1.87
C GLY A 179 13.90 -5.67 -3.20
N GLY A 180 13.38 -4.68 -3.90
CA GLY A 180 12.60 -4.86 -5.13
C GLY A 180 13.43 -5.15 -6.38
N MET A 181 14.30 -6.14 -6.32
CA MET A 181 15.18 -6.54 -7.42
C MET A 181 14.75 -7.87 -8.01
N THR A 182 15.02 -8.06 -9.29
CA THR A 182 14.76 -9.31 -10.00
C THR A 182 15.78 -9.51 -11.13
N ARG A 183 15.68 -10.63 -11.80
CA ARG A 183 16.46 -10.96 -13.00
C ARG A 183 15.59 -10.86 -14.23
N HIS A 184 16.03 -10.10 -15.23
CA HIS A 184 15.41 -10.09 -16.54
C HIS A 184 16.01 -11.21 -17.39
N LEU A 185 15.17 -12.04 -17.99
CA LEU A 185 15.59 -13.15 -18.87
C LEU A 185 15.22 -12.83 -20.32
N PRO A 186 16.05 -13.18 -21.31
CA PRO A 186 17.25 -14.09 -21.23
C PRO A 186 18.54 -13.40 -20.76
N ASP A 187 18.61 -12.08 -20.70
CA ASP A 187 19.86 -11.32 -20.49
C ASP A 187 20.51 -11.60 -19.14
N SER A 188 19.73 -12.07 -18.17
CA SER A 188 20.15 -12.37 -16.79
C SER A 188 20.61 -11.12 -15.99
N ASP A 189 20.30 -9.93 -16.47
CA ASP A 189 20.57 -8.69 -15.77
C ASP A 189 19.77 -8.60 -14.46
N VAL A 190 20.44 -8.17 -13.39
CA VAL A 190 19.78 -7.86 -12.12
C VAL A 190 19.37 -6.39 -12.12
N VAL A 191 18.06 -6.16 -12.15
CA VAL A 191 17.47 -4.82 -12.23
C VAL A 191 16.29 -4.70 -11.28
N SER A 192 15.74 -3.49 -11.13
CA SER A 192 14.53 -3.33 -10.34
C SER A 192 13.36 -4.13 -10.95
N ILE A 193 12.45 -4.61 -10.11
CA ILE A 193 11.23 -5.31 -10.57
C ILE A 193 10.47 -4.44 -11.57
N TYR A 194 10.40 -3.13 -11.33
CA TYR A 194 9.77 -2.20 -12.25
C TYR A 194 10.49 -2.15 -13.61
N ASP A 195 11.80 -1.99 -13.60
CA ASP A 195 12.58 -1.88 -14.86
C ASP A 195 12.49 -3.18 -15.68
N ALA A 196 12.57 -4.36 -15.02
CA ALA A 196 12.34 -5.64 -15.67
C ALA A 196 10.94 -5.76 -16.28
N ALA A 197 9.91 -5.39 -15.51
CA ALA A 197 8.54 -5.43 -15.98
C ALA A 197 8.30 -4.53 -17.20
N MET A 198 8.96 -3.37 -17.27
CA MET A 198 8.85 -2.49 -18.42
C MET A 198 9.56 -3.06 -19.66
N ARG A 199 10.68 -3.78 -19.50
CA ARG A 199 11.32 -4.53 -20.61
C ARG A 199 10.39 -5.60 -21.15
N TYR A 200 9.84 -6.47 -20.28
CA TYR A 200 8.87 -7.50 -20.67
C TYR A 200 7.60 -6.92 -21.31
N LYS A 201 7.16 -5.74 -20.86
CA LYS A 201 6.03 -5.05 -21.49
C LYS A 201 6.33 -4.63 -22.94
N GLN A 202 7.55 -4.16 -23.22
CA GLN A 202 7.99 -3.86 -24.59
C GLN A 202 8.09 -5.12 -25.46
N GLU A 203 8.46 -6.26 -24.85
CA GLU A 203 8.52 -7.57 -25.50
C GLU A 203 7.15 -8.25 -25.61
N GLN A 204 6.07 -7.59 -25.14
CA GLN A 204 4.71 -8.14 -25.07
C GLN A 204 4.62 -9.48 -24.32
N THR A 205 5.51 -9.71 -23.35
CA THR A 205 5.60 -10.94 -22.58
C THR A 205 4.74 -10.83 -21.32
N PRO A 206 3.75 -11.69 -21.13
CA PRO A 206 2.96 -11.72 -19.90
C PRO A 206 3.80 -12.17 -18.70
N LEU A 207 3.45 -11.72 -17.50
CA LEU A 207 4.22 -11.97 -16.30
C LEU A 207 3.46 -12.81 -15.28
N ALA A 208 4.23 -13.59 -14.53
CA ALA A 208 3.78 -14.41 -13.42
C ALA A 208 4.52 -14.04 -12.13
N VAL A 209 3.87 -14.22 -10.99
CA VAL A 209 4.50 -14.24 -9.66
C VAL A 209 4.27 -15.59 -9.04
N ILE A 210 5.33 -16.17 -8.45
CA ILE A 210 5.24 -17.40 -7.67
C ILE A 210 5.47 -17.04 -6.21
N ALA A 211 4.66 -17.56 -5.30
CA ALA A 211 4.74 -17.28 -3.88
C ALA A 211 4.51 -18.54 -3.02
N GLY A 212 4.87 -18.43 -1.76
CA GLY A 212 4.61 -19.47 -0.76
C GLY A 212 3.22 -19.32 -0.12
N LYS A 213 3.14 -19.64 1.17
CA LYS A 213 1.90 -19.61 1.96
C LYS A 213 1.50 -18.19 2.34
N GLU A 214 0.20 -17.98 2.54
CA GLU A 214 -0.40 -16.74 3.07
C GLU A 214 -0.04 -15.49 2.22
N TYR A 215 0.02 -15.64 0.90
CA TYR A 215 0.33 -14.53 0.02
C TYR A 215 -0.74 -13.44 0.11
N GLY A 216 -0.31 -12.20 0.36
CA GLY A 216 -1.16 -11.03 0.47
C GLY A 216 -1.80 -10.84 1.85
N SER A 217 -1.27 -11.48 2.91
CA SER A 217 -1.70 -11.23 4.29
C SER A 217 -1.48 -9.79 4.74
N GLY A 218 -2.10 -9.38 5.85
CA GLY A 218 -1.99 -8.04 6.41
C GLY A 218 -3.13 -7.11 6.03
N SER A 219 -2.86 -5.82 5.87
CA SER A 219 -3.87 -4.80 5.59
C SER A 219 -4.55 -5.00 4.23
N SER A 220 -5.85 -4.68 4.16
CA SER A 220 -6.58 -4.69 2.89
C SER A 220 -6.12 -3.53 2.00
N ARG A 221 -5.27 -3.83 1.03
CA ARG A 221 -4.70 -2.85 0.08
C ARG A 221 -4.93 -3.31 -1.36
N ASP A 222 -5.81 -2.63 -2.06
CA ASP A 222 -6.10 -2.88 -3.48
C ASP A 222 -4.89 -2.58 -4.39
N TRP A 223 -4.01 -1.65 -3.99
CA TRP A 223 -2.75 -1.40 -4.70
C TRP A 223 -1.81 -2.62 -4.74
N ALA A 224 -1.97 -3.58 -3.82
CA ALA A 224 -1.29 -4.86 -3.90
C ALA A 224 -1.76 -5.74 -5.07
N ALA A 225 -2.87 -5.41 -5.71
CA ALA A 225 -3.33 -6.02 -6.96
C ALA A 225 -3.22 -5.05 -8.16
N LYS A 226 -3.55 -3.76 -7.97
CA LYS A 226 -3.44 -2.73 -9.01
C LYS A 226 -2.02 -2.56 -9.53
N GLY A 227 -1.03 -2.50 -8.63
CA GLY A 227 0.37 -2.38 -8.99
C GLY A 227 0.86 -3.54 -9.84
N PRO A 228 0.72 -4.80 -9.41
CA PRO A 228 1.02 -5.98 -10.20
C PRO A 228 0.33 -5.99 -11.58
N ARG A 229 -0.95 -5.62 -11.65
CA ARG A 229 -1.66 -5.52 -12.94
C ARG A 229 -1.00 -4.53 -13.90
N LEU A 230 -0.60 -3.37 -13.39
CA LEU A 230 0.07 -2.33 -14.19
C LEU A 230 1.48 -2.75 -14.64
N LEU A 231 2.16 -3.59 -13.87
CA LEU A 231 3.43 -4.21 -14.27
C LEU A 231 3.29 -5.30 -15.34
N GLY A 232 2.08 -5.72 -15.69
CA GLY A 232 1.85 -6.76 -16.69
C GLY A 232 1.71 -8.18 -16.11
N ILE A 233 1.58 -8.31 -14.79
CA ILE A 233 1.33 -9.61 -14.15
C ILE A 233 -0.09 -10.06 -14.47
N ARG A 234 -0.21 -11.27 -15.02
CA ARG A 234 -1.47 -11.91 -15.41
C ARG A 234 -1.87 -13.06 -14.49
N VAL A 235 -0.92 -13.66 -13.81
CA VAL A 235 -1.15 -14.81 -12.94
C VAL A 235 -0.26 -14.73 -11.70
N VAL A 236 -0.80 -15.12 -10.58
CA VAL A 236 -0.06 -15.39 -9.34
C VAL A 236 -0.33 -16.83 -8.94
N ILE A 237 0.74 -17.62 -8.70
CA ILE A 237 0.65 -19.00 -8.25
C ILE A 237 1.25 -19.05 -6.86
N ALA A 238 0.47 -19.46 -5.85
CA ALA A 238 0.90 -19.49 -4.46
C ALA A 238 0.50 -20.81 -3.78
N GLU A 239 1.13 -21.13 -2.65
CA GLU A 239 0.70 -22.27 -1.83
C GLU A 239 -0.62 -22.00 -1.10
N SER A 240 -0.88 -20.72 -0.74
CA SER A 240 -2.18 -20.23 -0.27
C SER A 240 -2.26 -18.73 -0.34
N PHE A 241 -3.48 -18.19 -0.35
CA PHE A 241 -3.76 -16.76 -0.41
C PHE A 241 -4.51 -16.28 0.83
N GLU A 242 -4.24 -15.03 1.20
CA GLU A 242 -5.17 -14.31 2.04
C GLU A 242 -6.45 -13.99 1.24
N ARG A 243 -7.62 -14.19 1.86
CA ARG A 243 -8.93 -14.15 1.21
C ARG A 243 -9.22 -12.83 0.48
N ILE A 244 -8.96 -11.69 1.14
CA ILE A 244 -9.26 -10.38 0.58
C ILE A 244 -8.32 -10.08 -0.60
N HIS A 245 -7.05 -10.42 -0.44
CA HIS A 245 -6.07 -10.21 -1.51
C HIS A 245 -6.38 -11.04 -2.75
N ARG A 246 -6.77 -12.31 -2.56
CA ARG A 246 -7.24 -13.18 -3.66
C ARG A 246 -8.40 -12.53 -4.42
N SER A 247 -9.38 -11.99 -3.69
CA SER A 247 -10.51 -11.28 -4.30
C SER A 247 -10.07 -10.02 -5.07
N ASN A 248 -9.11 -9.25 -4.53
CA ASN A 248 -8.55 -8.07 -5.18
C ASN A 248 -7.79 -8.44 -6.47
N LEU A 249 -7.03 -9.54 -6.48
CA LEU A 249 -6.37 -10.03 -7.69
C LEU A 249 -7.38 -10.32 -8.79
N ILE A 250 -8.45 -11.06 -8.48
CA ILE A 250 -9.54 -11.36 -9.43
C ILE A 250 -10.18 -10.06 -9.93
N GLY A 251 -10.52 -9.15 -9.01
CA GLY A 251 -11.11 -7.86 -9.36
C GLY A 251 -10.25 -7.00 -10.29
N MET A 252 -8.93 -7.19 -10.26
CA MET A 252 -7.99 -6.51 -11.16
C MET A 252 -7.63 -7.33 -12.41
N GLY A 253 -8.26 -8.49 -12.63
CA GLY A 253 -7.99 -9.34 -13.78
C GLY A 253 -6.65 -10.08 -13.72
N ILE A 254 -6.18 -10.41 -12.51
CA ILE A 254 -5.04 -11.28 -12.29
C ILE A 254 -5.58 -12.63 -11.80
N LEU A 255 -5.17 -13.72 -12.44
CA LEU A 255 -5.58 -15.09 -12.13
C LEU A 255 -4.82 -15.59 -10.88
N PRO A 256 -5.48 -15.83 -9.73
CA PRO A 256 -4.84 -16.48 -8.58
C PRO A 256 -5.00 -17.98 -8.68
N LEU A 257 -3.90 -18.71 -8.71
CA LEU A 257 -3.84 -20.17 -8.73
C LEU A 257 -3.16 -20.70 -7.47
N GLU A 258 -3.66 -21.77 -6.93
CA GLU A 258 -3.02 -22.49 -5.81
C GLU A 258 -2.34 -23.76 -6.30
N PHE A 259 -1.18 -24.04 -5.73
CA PHE A 259 -0.54 -25.33 -5.96
C PHE A 259 -1.42 -26.47 -5.39
N PRO A 260 -1.51 -27.61 -6.07
CA PRO A 260 -2.14 -28.79 -5.50
C PRO A 260 -1.49 -29.19 -4.16
N GLN A 261 -2.25 -29.88 -3.31
CA GLN A 261 -1.75 -30.33 -2.01
C GLN A 261 -0.44 -31.13 -2.15
N GLY A 262 0.57 -30.73 -1.40
CA GLY A 262 1.90 -31.35 -1.42
C GLY A 262 2.80 -30.92 -2.58
N VAL A 263 2.30 -30.08 -3.48
CA VAL A 263 3.09 -29.47 -4.57
C VAL A 263 3.48 -28.06 -4.19
N THR A 264 4.73 -27.73 -4.40
CA THR A 264 5.29 -26.39 -4.16
C THR A 264 6.23 -26.01 -5.30
N ARG A 265 6.65 -24.76 -5.36
CA ARG A 265 7.70 -24.36 -6.32
C ARG A 265 8.99 -25.16 -6.18
N LYS A 266 9.30 -25.64 -4.96
CA LYS A 266 10.49 -26.45 -4.68
C LYS A 266 10.34 -27.88 -5.19
N THR A 267 9.16 -28.52 -5.02
CA THR A 267 8.90 -29.86 -5.54
C THR A 267 8.82 -29.88 -7.06
N LEU A 268 8.53 -28.76 -7.70
CA LEU A 268 8.54 -28.61 -9.16
C LEU A 268 9.89 -28.10 -9.69
N GLU A 269 10.87 -27.92 -8.81
CA GLU A 269 12.22 -27.42 -9.17
C GLU A 269 12.20 -26.12 -9.99
N LEU A 270 11.24 -25.22 -9.69
CA LEU A 270 11.15 -23.94 -10.37
C LEU A 270 12.29 -23.04 -9.88
N THR A 271 13.11 -22.57 -10.82
CA THR A 271 14.29 -21.73 -10.53
C THR A 271 14.20 -20.30 -11.08
N GLY A 272 13.16 -19.99 -11.83
CA GLY A 272 12.94 -18.68 -12.46
C GLY A 272 13.36 -18.57 -13.90
#